data_f48a3ff1ce2d069094ead6aa0846b4e6
#
_entry.id   f48a3ff1ce2d069094ead6aa0846b4e6
#
_cell.length_a   1.000
_cell.length_b   1.000
_cell.length_c   1.000
_cell.angle_alpha   90.00
_cell.angle_beta   90.00
_cell.angle_gamma   90.00
#
_symmetry.space_group_name_H-M   'P 1'
#
loop_
_entity.id
_entity.type
_entity.pdbx_description
1 polymer ?
#
loop_
_entity_poly.entity_id
_entity_poly.type
_entity_poly.pdbx_seq_one_letter_code
_entity_poly.pdbx_strand_id
1 'polypeptide(L)'
;GQLGIVTEATLRILRKPEGARPVLLGFDRSEVAGACVADIIKAGVLPVAIEFMDRPCIRATEDFAHAGYPDVEALLIVEVEGSEAEIVEQLEKIKTIARRHDPAELRESASAEESAAIWKGRKAAFGAMGQINDYMCLDGTIPVSQLPLVLRRMEELSKEYGLDVANVFHAGDGNLHPLILFDANKPGDLETCEAMGADILKLCVEVGGCLTGEHGVGVEKRDLMGVMFDPVDLDHQQRLKCAFDADGLLNPGKVFPTLHRCAELGRLHVHRGQVPFPDLPRF
;
A
#
# COMPACT_ATOMS: atom_id res chain seq x y z
N GLY A 1 -8.86 -3.35 14.78
CA GLY A 1 -9.38 -2.84 16.04
C GLY A 1 -10.88 -2.54 16.05
N GLN A 2 -11.69 -3.01 15.07
CA GLN A 2 -13.15 -2.80 15.05
C GLN A 2 -13.92 -3.89 15.81
N LEU A 3 -13.38 -5.12 15.89
CA LEU A 3 -14.08 -6.28 16.43
C LEU A 3 -13.52 -6.72 17.80
N GLY A 4 -12.34 -6.26 18.17
CA GLY A 4 -11.67 -6.66 19.41
C GLY A 4 -10.25 -6.12 19.49
N ILE A 5 -9.59 -6.44 20.59
CA ILE A 5 -8.18 -6.15 20.85
C ILE A 5 -7.44 -7.48 20.91
N VAL A 6 -6.43 -7.67 20.05
CA VAL A 6 -5.56 -8.85 20.10
C VAL A 6 -4.58 -8.67 21.24
N THR A 7 -4.70 -9.50 22.27
CA THR A 7 -3.83 -9.47 23.46
C THR A 7 -2.72 -10.48 23.42
N GLU A 8 -2.93 -11.59 22.68
CA GLU A 8 -1.97 -12.68 22.56
C GLU A 8 -2.15 -13.37 21.21
N ALA A 9 -1.06 -13.79 20.58
CA ALA A 9 -1.09 -14.56 19.33
C ALA A 9 -0.06 -15.69 19.37
N THR A 10 -0.49 -16.91 19.04
CA THR A 10 0.40 -18.05 18.82
C THR A 10 0.69 -18.17 17.33
N LEU A 11 1.96 -18.00 16.93
CA LEU A 11 2.40 -18.02 15.55
C LEU A 11 3.26 -19.25 15.26
N ARG A 12 3.09 -19.81 14.06
CA ARG A 12 4.01 -20.81 13.52
C ARG A 12 5.29 -20.10 13.06
N ILE A 13 6.43 -20.51 13.60
CA ILE A 13 7.73 -19.99 13.17
C ILE A 13 8.23 -20.77 11.94
N LEU A 14 9.00 -20.09 11.11
CA LEU A 14 9.74 -20.67 9.99
C LEU A 14 11.23 -20.75 10.33
N ARG A 15 11.95 -21.64 9.64
CA ARG A 15 13.41 -21.66 9.73
C ARG A 15 13.96 -20.35 9.14
N LYS A 16 14.93 -19.73 9.84
CA LYS A 16 15.62 -18.56 9.31
C LYS A 16 16.35 -18.95 8.01
N PRO A 17 16.21 -18.18 6.91
CA PRO A 17 16.96 -18.43 5.69
C PRO A 17 18.48 -18.31 5.93
N GLU A 18 19.27 -19.02 5.13
CA GLU A 18 20.73 -19.05 5.24
C GLU A 18 21.35 -17.71 4.82
N GLY A 19 20.73 -17.04 3.83
CA GLY A 19 21.13 -15.74 3.36
C GLY A 19 20.00 -14.98 2.69
N ALA A 20 20.25 -13.70 2.41
CA ALA A 20 19.40 -12.84 1.58
C ALA A 20 20.29 -11.91 0.77
N ARG A 21 19.86 -11.55 -0.45
CA ARG A 21 20.63 -10.68 -1.33
C ARG A 21 19.73 -9.80 -2.16
N PRO A 22 19.86 -8.47 -2.06
CA PRO A 22 19.15 -7.53 -2.90
C PRO A 22 19.88 -7.30 -4.23
N VAL A 23 19.09 -7.01 -5.26
CA VAL A 23 19.52 -6.44 -6.55
C VAL A 23 18.79 -5.12 -6.76
N LEU A 24 19.53 -4.10 -7.20
CA LEU A 24 18.99 -2.82 -7.63
C LEU A 24 18.76 -2.85 -9.14
N LEU A 25 17.57 -2.43 -9.56
CA LEU A 25 17.20 -2.28 -10.96
C LEU A 25 16.72 -0.83 -11.17
N GLY A 26 17.48 -0.04 -11.92
CA GLY A 26 17.15 1.34 -12.24
C GLY A 26 16.52 1.44 -13.64
N PHE A 27 15.52 2.31 -13.81
CA PHE A 27 14.82 2.51 -15.06
C PHE A 27 14.61 4.00 -15.36
N ASP A 28 14.59 4.35 -16.65
CA ASP A 28 14.34 5.73 -17.11
C ASP A 28 12.84 6.09 -17.12
N ARG A 29 11.95 5.14 -16.80
CA ARG A 29 10.50 5.33 -16.76
C ARG A 29 9.85 4.45 -15.70
N SER A 30 8.95 5.03 -14.92
CA SER A 30 8.23 4.33 -13.84
C SER A 30 7.35 3.19 -14.35
N GLU A 31 6.69 3.36 -15.50
CA GLU A 31 5.84 2.30 -16.06
C GLU A 31 6.67 1.08 -16.49
N VAL A 32 7.92 1.29 -16.95
CA VAL A 32 8.82 0.18 -17.33
C VAL A 32 9.24 -0.61 -16.10
N ALA A 33 9.55 0.07 -15.00
CA ALA A 33 9.80 -0.57 -13.71
C ALA A 33 8.58 -1.40 -13.26
N GLY A 34 7.37 -0.83 -13.32
CA GLY A 34 6.12 -1.53 -13.01
C GLY A 34 5.88 -2.76 -13.88
N ALA A 35 6.17 -2.68 -15.19
CA ALA A 35 6.09 -3.82 -16.10
C ALA A 35 7.11 -4.91 -15.76
N CYS A 36 8.32 -4.54 -15.35
CA CYS A 36 9.34 -5.48 -14.90
C CYS A 36 8.87 -6.25 -13.64
N VAL A 37 8.27 -5.56 -12.66
CA VAL A 37 7.67 -6.20 -11.47
C VAL A 37 6.61 -7.22 -11.88
N ALA A 38 5.68 -6.83 -12.75
CA ALA A 38 4.63 -7.73 -13.22
C ALA A 38 5.18 -8.98 -13.90
N ASP A 39 6.24 -8.84 -14.70
CA ASP A 39 6.89 -9.98 -15.38
C ASP A 39 7.67 -10.87 -14.42
N ILE A 40 8.30 -10.33 -13.37
CA ILE A 40 8.95 -11.12 -12.31
C ILE A 40 7.92 -12.01 -11.60
N ILE A 41 6.82 -11.42 -11.15
CA ILE A 41 5.73 -12.17 -10.46
C ILE A 41 5.09 -13.18 -11.40
N LYS A 42 4.80 -12.81 -12.65
CA LYS A 42 4.23 -13.70 -13.67
C LYS A 42 5.14 -14.90 -14.00
N ALA A 43 6.44 -14.74 -13.89
CA ALA A 43 7.40 -15.82 -14.10
C ALA A 43 7.47 -16.81 -12.90
N GLY A 44 6.66 -16.60 -11.85
CA GLY A 44 6.64 -17.44 -10.65
C GLY A 44 7.85 -17.21 -9.74
N VAL A 45 8.59 -16.13 -9.91
CA VAL A 45 9.63 -15.72 -8.97
C VAL A 45 8.95 -14.93 -7.86
N LEU A 46 9.10 -15.40 -6.62
CA LEU A 46 8.51 -14.78 -5.43
C LEU A 46 9.64 -14.26 -4.53
N PRO A 47 10.20 -13.08 -4.81
CA PRO A 47 11.19 -12.46 -3.94
C PRO A 47 10.59 -12.18 -2.55
N VAL A 48 11.45 -12.10 -1.54
CA VAL A 48 11.02 -11.72 -0.18
C VAL A 48 10.57 -10.27 -0.13
N ALA A 49 11.08 -9.42 -1.03
CA ALA A 49 10.65 -8.05 -1.22
C ALA A 49 10.86 -7.58 -2.67
N ILE A 50 9.94 -6.78 -3.20
CA ILE A 50 10.12 -5.91 -4.36
C ILE A 50 9.63 -4.53 -3.97
N GLU A 51 10.57 -3.63 -3.73
CA GLU A 51 10.30 -2.25 -3.35
C GLU A 51 10.47 -1.33 -4.55
N PHE A 52 9.61 -0.34 -4.66
CA PHE A 52 9.66 0.69 -5.70
C PHE A 52 9.96 2.05 -5.08
N MET A 53 10.79 2.85 -5.75
CA MET A 53 11.01 4.27 -5.45
C MET A 53 11.10 5.05 -6.75
N ASP A 54 10.43 6.21 -6.83
CA ASP A 54 10.60 7.13 -7.95
C ASP A 54 11.72 8.16 -7.69
N ARG A 55 12.06 8.93 -8.73
CA ARG A 55 13.17 9.90 -8.68
C ARG A 55 13.05 10.91 -7.53
N PRO A 56 11.88 11.54 -7.25
CA PRO A 56 11.76 12.43 -6.10
C PRO A 56 12.14 11.76 -4.78
N CYS A 57 11.65 10.53 -4.56
CA CYS A 57 11.95 9.76 -3.38
C CYS A 57 13.42 9.29 -3.33
N ILE A 58 13.98 8.86 -4.47
CA ILE A 58 15.39 8.45 -4.60
C ILE A 58 16.31 9.61 -4.19
N ARG A 59 16.11 10.81 -4.76
CA ARG A 59 16.94 11.98 -4.47
C ARG A 59 16.84 12.42 -3.02
N ALA A 60 15.61 12.53 -2.49
CA ALA A 60 15.41 12.87 -1.08
C ALA A 60 16.12 11.87 -0.15
N THR A 61 16.02 10.58 -0.46
CA THR A 61 16.66 9.52 0.32
C THR A 61 18.17 9.57 0.20
N GLU A 62 18.72 9.85 -0.97
CA GLU A 62 20.15 9.92 -1.20
C GLU A 62 20.77 11.12 -0.46
N ASP A 63 20.11 12.28 -0.51
CA ASP A 63 20.51 13.48 0.23
C ASP A 63 20.50 13.25 1.76
N PHE A 64 19.57 12.44 2.26
CA PHE A 64 19.37 12.19 3.68
C PHE A 64 20.23 11.03 4.23
N ALA A 65 20.32 9.92 3.51
CA ALA A 65 20.87 8.65 4.01
C ALA A 65 22.15 8.19 3.32
N HIS A 66 22.49 8.75 2.14
CA HIS A 66 23.65 8.37 1.33
C HIS A 66 23.74 6.85 1.12
N ALA A 67 22.66 6.27 0.57
CA ALA A 67 22.51 4.83 0.36
C ALA A 67 23.25 4.30 -0.88
N GLY A 68 23.77 5.21 -1.74
CA GLY A 68 24.43 4.88 -3.00
C GLY A 68 23.43 4.49 -4.10
N TYR A 69 22.25 5.07 -4.09
CA TYR A 69 21.23 4.85 -5.13
C TYR A 69 21.60 5.57 -6.43
N PRO A 70 21.31 5.00 -7.60
CA PRO A 70 21.50 5.68 -8.89
C PRO A 70 20.45 6.79 -9.07
N ASP A 71 20.81 7.87 -9.78
CA ASP A 71 19.86 8.93 -10.17
C ASP A 71 19.07 8.49 -11.42
N VAL A 72 18.03 7.70 -11.21
CA VAL A 72 17.13 7.15 -12.24
C VAL A 72 15.71 7.62 -12.01
N GLU A 73 14.80 7.42 -13.00
CA GLU A 73 13.39 7.78 -12.85
C GLU A 73 12.64 6.86 -11.89
N ALA A 74 13.01 5.57 -11.91
CA ALA A 74 12.45 4.57 -11.01
C ALA A 74 13.51 3.55 -10.59
N LEU A 75 13.49 3.17 -9.32
CA LEU A 75 14.36 2.17 -8.72
C LEU A 75 13.52 1.03 -8.15
N LEU A 76 13.88 -0.20 -8.48
CA LEU A 76 13.41 -1.39 -7.80
C LEU A 76 14.53 -1.95 -6.92
N ILE A 77 14.18 -2.30 -5.69
CA ILE A 77 15.00 -3.11 -4.79
C ILE A 77 14.34 -4.47 -4.72
N VAL A 78 14.97 -5.49 -5.30
CA VAL A 78 14.42 -6.86 -5.32
C VAL A 78 15.31 -7.75 -4.48
N GLU A 79 14.78 -8.28 -3.37
CA GLU A 79 15.53 -9.16 -2.47
C GLU A 79 15.03 -10.59 -2.56
N VAL A 80 15.96 -11.52 -2.67
CA VAL A 80 15.70 -12.96 -2.58
C VAL A 80 16.42 -13.55 -1.39
N GLU A 81 15.84 -14.62 -0.80
CA GLU A 81 16.41 -15.33 0.34
C GLU A 81 16.40 -16.83 0.12
N GLY A 82 17.22 -17.55 0.87
CA GLY A 82 17.34 -19.00 0.81
C GLY A 82 18.76 -19.49 1.02
N SER A 83 19.07 -20.68 0.49
CA SER A 83 20.45 -21.15 0.34
C SER A 83 21.16 -20.37 -0.76
N GLU A 84 22.50 -20.39 -0.77
CA GLU A 84 23.28 -19.69 -1.80
C GLU A 84 22.89 -20.14 -3.23
N ALA A 85 22.64 -21.41 -3.43
CA ALA A 85 22.24 -21.94 -4.75
C ALA A 85 20.88 -21.41 -5.20
N GLU A 86 19.90 -21.33 -4.30
CA GLU A 86 18.57 -20.77 -4.56
C GLU A 86 18.64 -19.27 -4.85
N ILE A 87 19.43 -18.52 -4.07
CA ILE A 87 19.66 -17.09 -4.27
C ILE A 87 20.25 -16.82 -5.66
N VAL A 88 21.31 -17.53 -6.04
CA VAL A 88 21.95 -17.38 -7.35
C VAL A 88 20.97 -17.69 -8.47
N GLU A 89 20.21 -18.80 -8.39
CA GLU A 89 19.22 -19.16 -9.41
C GLU A 89 18.13 -18.10 -9.55
N GLN A 90 17.57 -17.63 -8.45
CA GLN A 90 16.51 -16.63 -8.46
C GLN A 90 17.00 -15.28 -9.00
N LEU A 91 18.20 -14.82 -8.58
CA LEU A 91 18.79 -13.58 -9.06
C LEU A 91 19.07 -13.63 -10.57
N GLU A 92 19.54 -14.75 -11.12
CA GLU A 92 19.75 -14.89 -12.56
C GLU A 92 18.42 -14.83 -13.34
N LYS A 93 17.35 -15.41 -12.80
CA LYS A 93 16.00 -15.29 -13.39
C LYS A 93 15.54 -13.84 -13.38
N ILE A 94 15.66 -13.15 -12.25
CA ILE A 94 15.29 -11.73 -12.10
C ILE A 94 16.09 -10.86 -13.06
N LYS A 95 17.42 -10.99 -13.09
CA LYS A 95 18.31 -10.24 -14.00
C LYS A 95 17.98 -10.50 -15.47
N THR A 96 17.64 -11.75 -15.82
CA THR A 96 17.23 -12.10 -17.18
C THR A 96 15.91 -11.43 -17.58
N ILE A 97 14.94 -11.34 -16.65
CA ILE A 97 13.68 -10.64 -16.88
C ILE A 97 13.95 -9.13 -17.00
N ALA A 98 14.70 -8.56 -16.05
CA ALA A 98 15.00 -7.13 -16.01
C ALA A 98 15.68 -6.65 -17.30
N ARG A 99 16.63 -7.42 -17.86
CA ARG A 99 17.30 -7.08 -19.13
C ARG A 99 16.36 -6.94 -20.34
N ARG A 100 15.16 -7.55 -20.31
CA ARG A 100 14.15 -7.37 -21.36
C ARG A 100 13.48 -5.99 -21.30
N HIS A 101 13.59 -5.33 -20.18
CA HIS A 101 13.05 -3.99 -19.92
C HIS A 101 14.12 -2.90 -20.03
N ASP A 102 15.32 -3.24 -20.52
CA ASP A 102 16.45 -2.31 -20.77
C ASP A 102 16.75 -1.39 -19.56
N PRO A 103 17.14 -1.96 -18.40
CA PRO A 103 17.40 -1.18 -17.21
C PRO A 103 18.65 -0.31 -17.38
N ALA A 104 18.56 0.96 -16.95
CA ALA A 104 19.71 1.89 -16.91
C ALA A 104 20.75 1.48 -15.85
N GLU A 105 20.30 0.79 -14.79
CA GLU A 105 21.15 0.23 -13.72
C GLU A 105 20.70 -1.21 -13.41
N LEU A 106 21.67 -2.11 -13.28
CA LEU A 106 21.47 -3.46 -12.77
C LEU A 106 22.66 -3.79 -11.86
N ARG A 107 22.46 -3.73 -10.55
CA ARG A 107 23.52 -3.91 -9.57
C ARG A 107 23.10 -4.88 -8.48
N GLU A 108 23.76 -6.03 -8.44
CA GLU A 108 23.65 -6.99 -7.34
C GLU A 108 24.52 -6.52 -6.17
N SER A 109 24.02 -6.61 -4.95
CA SER A 109 24.81 -6.28 -3.76
C SER A 109 26.02 -7.22 -3.66
N ALA A 110 27.20 -6.65 -3.52
CA ALA A 110 28.46 -7.38 -3.44
C ALA A 110 28.84 -7.78 -2.01
N SER A 111 28.18 -7.21 -0.99
CA SER A 111 28.49 -7.48 0.41
C SER A 111 27.30 -7.25 1.33
N ALA A 112 27.41 -7.76 2.57
CA ALA A 112 26.41 -7.53 3.61
C ALA A 112 26.29 -6.05 3.99
N GLU A 113 27.39 -5.29 3.94
CA GLU A 113 27.42 -3.86 4.19
C GLU A 113 26.66 -3.09 3.12
N GLU A 114 26.84 -3.45 1.85
CA GLU A 114 26.10 -2.85 0.75
C GLU A 114 24.59 -3.18 0.85
N SER A 115 24.24 -4.44 1.14
CA SER A 115 22.86 -4.83 1.42
C SER A 115 22.23 -3.99 2.53
N ALA A 116 22.96 -3.81 3.62
CA ALA A 116 22.51 -2.99 4.76
C ALA A 116 22.33 -1.51 4.39
N ALA A 117 23.22 -0.95 3.55
CA ALA A 117 23.11 0.43 3.07
C ALA A 117 21.87 0.62 2.17
N ILE A 118 21.61 -0.32 1.26
CA ILE A 118 20.41 -0.33 0.40
C ILE A 118 19.14 -0.28 1.27
N TRP A 119 19.04 -1.19 2.25
CA TRP A 119 17.86 -1.24 3.11
C TRP A 119 17.77 -0.04 4.08
N LYS A 120 18.89 0.52 4.51
CA LYS A 120 18.91 1.75 5.30
C LYS A 120 18.28 2.89 4.52
N GLY A 121 18.62 3.04 3.24
CA GLY A 121 18.01 4.04 2.36
C GLY A 121 16.51 3.84 2.22
N ARG A 122 16.04 2.63 1.89
CA ARG A 122 14.60 2.35 1.76
C ARG A 122 13.82 2.66 3.05
N LYS A 123 14.36 2.31 4.21
CA LYS A 123 13.77 2.60 5.51
C LYS A 123 13.76 4.10 5.85
N ALA A 124 14.71 4.86 5.33
CA ALA A 124 14.82 6.30 5.56
C ALA A 124 13.89 7.13 4.66
N ALA A 125 13.32 6.56 3.60
CA ALA A 125 12.58 7.27 2.55
C ALA A 125 11.44 8.16 3.08
N PHE A 126 10.60 7.64 3.98
CA PHE A 126 9.51 8.43 4.58
C PHE A 126 10.04 9.61 5.40
N GLY A 127 11.09 9.37 6.20
CA GLY A 127 11.73 10.43 6.98
C GLY A 127 12.43 11.47 6.10
N ALA A 128 13.03 11.06 4.99
CA ALA A 128 13.65 11.94 4.02
C ALA A 128 12.59 12.84 3.33
N MET A 129 11.46 12.27 2.91
CA MET A 129 10.36 13.02 2.33
C MET A 129 9.76 14.04 3.32
N GLY A 130 9.64 13.67 4.59
CA GLY A 130 9.19 14.57 5.66
C GLY A 130 10.13 15.74 5.97
N GLN A 131 11.36 15.75 5.45
CA GLN A 131 12.25 16.93 5.49
C GLN A 131 11.96 17.92 4.35
N ILE A 132 11.23 17.49 3.33
CA ILE A 132 10.91 18.33 2.16
C ILE A 132 9.60 19.08 2.38
N ASN A 133 8.53 18.37 2.77
CA ASN A 133 7.22 18.97 2.98
C ASN A 133 6.33 18.05 3.84
N ASP A 134 5.15 18.55 4.24
CA ASP A 134 4.07 17.70 4.73
C ASP A 134 3.65 16.72 3.62
N TYR A 135 3.21 15.53 3.97
CA TYR A 135 2.70 14.57 3.00
C TYR A 135 1.54 13.76 3.54
N MET A 136 0.64 13.40 2.64
CA MET A 136 -0.37 12.36 2.87
C MET A 136 0.11 11.05 2.25
N CYS A 137 0.24 10.00 3.06
CA CYS A 137 0.60 8.67 2.60
C CYS A 137 -0.66 7.85 2.36
N LEU A 138 -0.89 7.45 1.13
CA LEU A 138 -1.99 6.54 0.81
C LEU A 138 -1.57 5.07 1.01
N ASP A 139 -2.54 4.16 0.86
CA ASP A 139 -2.34 2.73 1.12
C ASP A 139 -3.33 1.89 0.27
N GLY A 140 -3.55 2.29 -0.98
CA GLY A 140 -4.37 1.52 -1.90
C GLY A 140 -3.63 0.27 -2.39
N THR A 141 -4.37 -0.79 -2.70
CA THR A 141 -3.81 -1.97 -3.36
C THR A 141 -4.35 -2.15 -4.76
N ILE A 142 -3.53 -2.74 -5.62
CA ILE A 142 -3.89 -3.04 -7.02
C ILE A 142 -3.34 -4.40 -7.44
N PRO A 143 -3.94 -5.06 -8.43
CA PRO A 143 -3.27 -6.18 -9.08
C PRO A 143 -1.92 -5.72 -9.66
N VAL A 144 -0.84 -6.46 -9.40
CA VAL A 144 0.54 -6.08 -9.81
C VAL A 144 0.64 -5.80 -11.32
N SER A 145 -0.16 -6.48 -12.14
CA SER A 145 -0.24 -6.25 -13.59
C SER A 145 -0.74 -4.86 -13.98
N GLN A 146 -1.38 -4.13 -13.06
CA GLN A 146 -1.90 -2.77 -13.27
C GLN A 146 -0.90 -1.68 -12.89
N LEU A 147 0.25 -2.02 -12.30
CA LEU A 147 1.28 -1.05 -11.90
C LEU A 147 1.63 -0.04 -13.00
N PRO A 148 1.90 -0.45 -14.27
CA PRO A 148 2.26 0.50 -15.32
C PRO A 148 1.16 1.54 -15.61
N LEU A 149 -0.10 1.10 -15.59
CA LEU A 149 -1.25 1.97 -15.82
C LEU A 149 -1.43 2.95 -14.66
N VAL A 150 -1.40 2.45 -13.43
CA VAL A 150 -1.65 3.26 -12.23
C VAL A 150 -0.55 4.26 -11.99
N LEU A 151 0.74 3.90 -12.17
CA LEU A 151 1.86 4.83 -12.06
C LEU A 151 1.72 6.01 -13.04
N ARG A 152 1.40 5.72 -14.31
CA ARG A 152 1.14 6.78 -15.31
C ARG A 152 -0.05 7.67 -14.90
N ARG A 153 -1.15 7.08 -14.43
CA ARG A 153 -2.33 7.86 -14.04
C ARG A 153 -2.07 8.73 -12.80
N MET A 154 -1.26 8.26 -11.85
CA MET A 154 -0.82 9.08 -10.71
C MET A 154 0.00 10.29 -11.15
N GLU A 155 0.89 10.13 -12.15
CA GLU A 155 1.63 11.26 -12.72
C GLU A 155 0.70 12.28 -13.41
N GLU A 156 -0.35 11.82 -14.10
CA GLU A 156 -1.37 12.68 -14.71
C GLU A 156 -2.15 13.43 -13.63
N LEU A 157 -2.62 12.74 -12.57
CA LEU A 157 -3.32 13.34 -11.43
C LEU A 157 -2.45 14.39 -10.71
N SER A 158 -1.16 14.12 -10.51
CA SER A 158 -0.21 15.11 -9.97
C SER A 158 -0.24 16.41 -10.77
N LYS A 159 -0.22 16.32 -12.10
CA LYS A 159 -0.31 17.48 -12.99
C LYS A 159 -1.67 18.16 -12.95
N GLU A 160 -2.76 17.39 -12.90
CA GLU A 160 -4.14 17.89 -12.85
C GLU A 160 -4.42 18.68 -11.55
N TYR A 161 -3.95 18.17 -10.42
CA TYR A 161 -4.14 18.79 -9.10
C TYR A 161 -3.06 19.83 -8.76
N GLY A 162 -1.92 19.81 -9.47
CA GLY A 162 -0.79 20.70 -9.21
C GLY A 162 -0.08 20.41 -7.90
N LEU A 163 -0.13 19.17 -7.43
CA LEU A 163 0.57 18.67 -6.25
C LEU A 163 1.61 17.62 -6.65
N ASP A 164 2.79 17.70 -6.03
CA ASP A 164 3.85 16.70 -6.26
C ASP A 164 3.53 15.40 -5.54
N VAL A 165 3.89 14.29 -6.17
CA VAL A 165 3.80 12.94 -5.60
C VAL A 165 5.16 12.29 -5.62
N ALA A 166 5.55 11.68 -4.50
CA ALA A 166 6.69 10.80 -4.42
C ALA A 166 6.21 9.37 -4.12
N ASN A 167 6.75 8.39 -4.83
CA ASN A 167 6.33 7.01 -4.69
C ASN A 167 7.40 6.16 -4.01
N VAL A 168 7.03 5.47 -2.92
CA VAL A 168 7.87 4.49 -2.23
C VAL A 168 6.99 3.39 -1.64
N PHE A 169 6.93 2.21 -2.28
CA PHE A 169 5.91 1.22 -1.95
C PHE A 169 6.33 -0.23 -2.22
N HIS A 170 5.54 -1.18 -1.72
CA HIS A 170 5.71 -2.62 -1.87
C HIS A 170 5.20 -3.09 -3.24
N ALA A 171 6.02 -2.97 -4.27
CA ALA A 171 5.62 -3.26 -5.65
C ALA A 171 5.26 -4.74 -5.87
N GLY A 172 5.93 -5.65 -5.15
CA GLY A 172 5.67 -7.09 -5.24
C GLY A 172 4.28 -7.50 -4.79
N ASP A 173 3.72 -6.76 -3.83
CA ASP A 173 2.40 -7.01 -3.25
C ASP A 173 1.29 -6.19 -3.92
N GLY A 174 1.67 -5.22 -4.75
CA GLY A 174 0.73 -4.25 -5.32
C GLY A 174 0.17 -3.26 -4.29
N ASN A 175 0.80 -3.15 -3.12
CA ASN A 175 0.41 -2.20 -2.08
C ASN A 175 1.14 -0.87 -2.28
N LEU A 176 0.39 0.17 -2.63
CA LEU A 176 0.91 1.48 -3.03
C LEU A 176 0.97 2.44 -1.85
N HIS A 177 2.10 3.15 -1.72
CA HIS A 177 2.24 4.25 -0.77
C HIS A 177 2.69 5.53 -1.48
N PRO A 178 1.86 6.11 -2.37
CA PRO A 178 2.15 7.44 -2.90
C PRO A 178 2.08 8.46 -1.77
N LEU A 179 3.09 9.32 -1.69
CA LEU A 179 3.21 10.44 -0.78
C LEU A 179 2.81 11.70 -1.53
N ILE A 180 1.60 12.19 -1.33
CA ILE A 180 1.13 13.45 -1.92
C ILE A 180 1.66 14.58 -1.06
N LEU A 181 2.51 15.43 -1.62
CA LEU A 181 3.14 16.54 -0.90
C LEU A 181 2.20 17.74 -0.88
N PHE A 182 2.05 18.38 0.29
CA PHE A 182 1.24 19.56 0.46
C PHE A 182 1.83 20.46 1.55
N ASP A 183 1.37 21.71 1.64
CA ASP A 183 1.75 22.65 2.71
C ASP A 183 0.53 22.86 3.63
N ALA A 184 0.58 22.31 4.83
CA ALA A 184 -0.50 22.43 5.82
C ALA A 184 -0.78 23.91 6.23
N ASN A 185 0.15 24.84 5.99
CA ASN A 185 -0.02 26.25 6.29
C ASN A 185 -0.72 27.02 5.15
N LYS A 186 -0.85 26.42 3.97
CA LYS A 186 -1.50 27.02 2.80
C LYS A 186 -2.97 26.64 2.75
N PRO A 187 -3.89 27.62 2.86
CA PRO A 187 -5.32 27.33 2.83
C PRO A 187 -5.74 26.62 1.52
N GLY A 188 -6.48 25.52 1.65
CA GLY A 188 -6.99 24.72 0.54
C GLY A 188 -6.05 23.63 0.02
N ASP A 189 -4.80 23.60 0.45
CA ASP A 189 -3.82 22.60 0.00
C ASP A 189 -4.14 21.20 0.54
N LEU A 190 -4.54 21.11 1.82
CA LEU A 190 -4.96 19.85 2.42
C LEU A 190 -6.20 19.27 1.73
N GLU A 191 -7.22 20.10 1.50
CA GLU A 191 -8.44 19.68 0.81
C GLU A 191 -8.16 19.23 -0.64
N THR A 192 -7.21 19.87 -1.32
CA THR A 192 -6.76 19.46 -2.65
C THR A 192 -6.03 18.12 -2.60
N CYS A 193 -5.19 17.94 -1.59
CA CYS A 193 -4.47 16.68 -1.33
C CYS A 193 -5.45 15.53 -1.05
N GLU A 194 -6.45 15.76 -0.19
CA GLU A 194 -7.50 14.77 0.12
C GLU A 194 -8.31 14.39 -1.13
N ALA A 195 -8.67 15.38 -1.97
CA ALA A 195 -9.39 15.12 -3.21
C ALA A 195 -8.57 14.28 -4.20
N MET A 196 -7.29 14.62 -4.39
CA MET A 196 -6.37 13.83 -5.21
C MET A 196 -6.19 12.41 -4.66
N GLY A 197 -6.01 12.28 -3.34
CA GLY A 197 -5.90 10.99 -2.67
C GLY A 197 -7.14 10.13 -2.86
N ALA A 198 -8.33 10.72 -2.79
CA ALA A 198 -9.59 10.03 -3.06
C ALA A 198 -9.65 9.51 -4.51
N ASP A 199 -9.18 10.28 -5.50
CA ASP A 199 -9.20 9.85 -6.90
C ASP A 199 -8.17 8.73 -7.17
N ILE A 200 -7.00 8.76 -6.53
CA ILE A 200 -6.04 7.65 -6.59
C ILE A 200 -6.64 6.38 -5.98
N LEU A 201 -7.31 6.46 -4.83
CA LEU A 201 -7.94 5.29 -4.19
C LEU A 201 -9.13 4.74 -4.99
N LYS A 202 -9.93 5.60 -5.63
CA LYS A 202 -10.97 5.17 -6.58
C LYS A 202 -10.37 4.40 -7.76
N LEU A 203 -9.28 4.93 -8.33
CA LEU A 203 -8.55 4.23 -9.39
C LEU A 203 -8.09 2.84 -8.94
N CYS A 204 -7.58 2.70 -7.70
CA CYS A 204 -7.20 1.38 -7.17
C CYS A 204 -8.37 0.39 -7.20
N VAL A 205 -9.58 0.83 -6.81
CA VAL A 205 -10.79 -0.01 -6.87
C VAL A 205 -11.20 -0.31 -8.31
N GLU A 206 -11.17 0.69 -9.20
CA GLU A 206 -11.55 0.55 -10.62
C GLU A 206 -10.70 -0.49 -11.37
N VAL A 207 -9.41 -0.59 -11.04
CA VAL A 207 -8.51 -1.60 -11.64
C VAL A 207 -8.59 -2.97 -10.97
N GLY A 208 -9.52 -3.17 -10.03
CA GLY A 208 -9.77 -4.45 -9.35
C GLY A 208 -8.98 -4.65 -8.05
N GLY A 209 -8.53 -3.56 -7.46
CA GLY A 209 -7.85 -3.54 -6.16
C GLY A 209 -8.75 -3.11 -5.00
N CYS A 210 -8.17 -2.50 -3.97
CA CYS A 210 -8.81 -2.12 -2.72
C CYS A 210 -8.42 -0.71 -2.25
N LEU A 211 -9.27 -0.09 -1.42
CA LEU A 211 -9.01 1.20 -0.77
C LEU A 211 -7.83 1.16 0.22
N THR A 212 -7.52 0.00 0.77
CA THR A 212 -6.49 -0.14 1.81
C THR A 212 -5.80 -1.49 1.71
N GLY A 213 -4.48 -1.50 1.87
CA GLY A 213 -3.67 -2.71 1.96
C GLY A 213 -3.46 -3.13 3.41
N GLU A 214 -2.77 -2.29 4.18
CA GLU A 214 -2.33 -2.62 5.54
C GLU A 214 -2.69 -1.58 6.60
N HIS A 215 -2.91 -0.30 6.24
CA HIS A 215 -3.21 0.77 7.20
C HIS A 215 -4.62 0.70 7.75
N GLY A 216 -5.56 0.09 7.02
CA GLY A 216 -6.98 0.09 7.31
C GLY A 216 -7.68 1.36 6.81
N VAL A 217 -9.01 1.33 6.85
CA VAL A 217 -9.86 2.43 6.35
C VAL A 217 -9.80 3.65 7.28
N GLY A 218 -9.86 3.44 8.58
CA GLY A 218 -9.83 4.52 9.57
C GLY A 218 -10.95 5.55 9.39
N VAL A 219 -10.59 6.82 9.53
CA VAL A 219 -11.45 7.98 9.21
C VAL A 219 -11.16 8.53 7.83
N GLU A 220 -9.93 8.41 7.36
CA GLU A 220 -9.42 8.97 6.11
C GLU A 220 -10.13 8.41 4.88
N LYS A 221 -10.30 7.09 4.81
CA LYS A 221 -10.89 6.38 3.67
C LYS A 221 -12.36 6.02 3.87
N ARG A 222 -12.92 6.39 5.02
CA ARG A 222 -14.28 6.00 5.45
C ARG A 222 -15.34 6.38 4.42
N ASP A 223 -15.27 7.59 3.91
CA ASP A 223 -16.27 8.12 2.99
C ASP A 223 -16.16 7.51 1.58
N LEU A 224 -15.06 6.80 1.30
CA LEU A 224 -14.84 6.04 0.07
C LEU A 224 -15.34 4.59 0.14
N MET A 225 -15.79 4.10 1.31
CA MET A 225 -16.27 2.72 1.46
C MET A 225 -17.39 2.38 0.47
N GLY A 226 -18.25 3.36 0.13
CA GLY A 226 -19.30 3.19 -0.88
C GLY A 226 -18.81 3.05 -2.32
N VAL A 227 -17.52 3.32 -2.61
CA VAL A 227 -16.90 3.06 -3.92
C VAL A 227 -16.60 1.57 -4.08
N MET A 228 -16.25 0.90 -2.98
CA MET A 228 -15.84 -0.51 -2.99
C MET A 228 -16.97 -1.48 -2.62
N PHE A 229 -17.89 -1.07 -1.76
CA PHE A 229 -18.95 -1.92 -1.22
C PHE A 229 -20.33 -1.32 -1.49
N ASP A 230 -21.27 -2.15 -1.86
CA ASP A 230 -22.65 -1.73 -1.98
C ASP A 230 -23.31 -1.51 -0.59
N PRO A 231 -24.50 -0.88 -0.54
CA PRO A 231 -25.19 -0.61 0.73
C PRO A 231 -25.55 -1.88 1.52
N VAL A 232 -25.75 -3.02 0.86
CA VAL A 232 -26.09 -4.29 1.53
C VAL A 232 -24.84 -4.86 2.19
N ASP A 233 -23.70 -4.81 1.52
CA ASP A 233 -22.41 -5.23 2.09
C ASP A 233 -22.03 -4.38 3.29
N LEU A 234 -22.17 -3.06 3.21
CA LEU A 234 -21.91 -2.14 4.31
C LEU A 234 -22.82 -2.40 5.52
N ASP A 235 -24.11 -2.70 5.28
CA ASP A 235 -25.04 -3.07 6.36
C ASP A 235 -24.62 -4.39 7.04
N HIS A 236 -24.21 -5.40 6.27
CA HIS A 236 -23.71 -6.66 6.82
C HIS A 236 -22.42 -6.49 7.64
N GLN A 237 -21.46 -5.71 7.13
CA GLN A 237 -20.24 -5.40 7.86
C GLN A 237 -20.54 -4.67 9.17
N GLN A 238 -21.48 -3.73 9.15
CA GLN A 238 -21.89 -3.01 10.35
C GLN A 238 -22.61 -3.91 11.37
N ARG A 239 -23.47 -4.82 10.92
CA ARG A 239 -24.10 -5.82 11.80
C ARG A 239 -23.05 -6.71 12.47
N LEU A 240 -22.02 -7.11 11.73
CA LEU A 240 -20.91 -7.87 12.31
C LEU A 240 -20.19 -7.04 13.39
N LYS A 241 -19.92 -5.76 13.12
CA LYS A 241 -19.36 -4.83 14.10
C LYS A 241 -20.22 -4.77 15.36
N CYS A 242 -21.54 -4.62 15.22
CA CYS A 242 -22.48 -4.55 16.35
C CYS A 242 -22.53 -5.86 17.16
N ALA A 243 -22.37 -7.02 16.51
CA ALA A 243 -22.36 -8.31 17.19
C ALA A 243 -21.14 -8.47 18.12
N PHE A 244 -20.00 -7.87 17.77
CA PHE A 244 -18.78 -7.91 18.60
C PHE A 244 -18.64 -6.73 19.55
N ASP A 245 -19.22 -5.58 19.24
CA ASP A 245 -19.05 -4.33 19.97
C ASP A 245 -20.40 -3.59 20.05
N ALA A 246 -21.32 -4.16 20.81
CA ALA A 246 -22.68 -3.62 20.99
C ALA A 246 -22.70 -2.20 21.59
N ASP A 247 -21.73 -1.90 22.45
CA ASP A 247 -21.62 -0.59 23.13
C ASP A 247 -20.86 0.45 22.30
N GLY A 248 -20.30 0.07 21.14
CA GLY A 248 -19.58 0.97 20.24
C GLY A 248 -18.28 1.55 20.82
N LEU A 249 -17.57 0.79 21.66
CA LEU A 249 -16.35 1.22 22.34
C LEU A 249 -15.09 1.12 21.46
N LEU A 250 -15.10 0.19 20.50
CA LEU A 250 -13.93 -0.11 19.66
C LEU A 250 -13.88 0.82 18.45
N ASN A 251 -12.94 1.74 18.45
CA ASN A 251 -12.70 2.69 17.35
C ASN A 251 -13.98 3.35 16.81
N PRO A 252 -14.72 4.07 17.64
CA PRO A 252 -15.97 4.70 17.22
C PRO A 252 -15.73 5.72 16.09
N GLY A 253 -16.68 5.77 15.14
CA GLY A 253 -16.62 6.71 14.00
C GLY A 253 -15.61 6.37 12.90
N LYS A 254 -14.99 5.19 12.95
CA LYS A 254 -14.05 4.71 11.92
C LYS A 254 -14.70 3.65 11.03
N VAL A 255 -14.18 3.50 9.81
CA VAL A 255 -14.56 2.51 8.79
C VAL A 255 -15.90 2.81 8.11
N PHE A 256 -16.98 2.97 8.83
CA PHE A 256 -18.32 3.10 8.27
C PHE A 256 -18.70 4.55 7.98
N PRO A 257 -19.14 4.89 6.74
CA PRO A 257 -19.48 6.26 6.35
C PRO A 257 -20.72 6.81 7.09
N THR A 258 -21.63 5.93 7.51
CA THR A 258 -22.79 6.28 8.34
C THR A 258 -22.57 5.79 9.75
N LEU A 259 -22.59 6.74 10.71
CA LEU A 259 -22.51 6.43 12.12
C LEU A 259 -23.87 5.97 12.64
N HIS A 260 -24.16 4.68 12.49
CA HIS A 260 -25.28 4.07 13.18
C HIS A 260 -24.80 3.54 14.54
N ARG A 261 -25.53 3.86 15.59
CA ARG A 261 -25.40 3.13 16.86
C ARG A 261 -25.96 1.73 16.67
N CYS A 262 -25.32 0.72 17.25
CA CYS A 262 -25.77 -0.66 17.13
C CYS A 262 -27.23 -0.84 17.59
N ALA A 263 -27.71 -0.03 18.54
CA ALA A 263 -29.08 0.03 19.00
C ALA A 263 -30.07 0.63 17.98
N GLU A 264 -29.60 1.31 16.94
CA GLU A 264 -30.44 2.04 15.97
C GLU A 264 -30.52 1.35 14.60
N LEU A 265 -29.99 0.14 14.44
CA LEU A 265 -30.15 -0.69 13.26
C LEU A 265 -31.61 -1.20 13.16
N GLY A 266 -32.48 -0.24 13.04
CA GLY A 266 -33.91 -0.16 13.26
C GLY A 266 -34.83 -1.13 12.54
N ARG A 267 -34.34 -2.13 11.83
CA ARG A 267 -35.20 -3.16 11.19
C ARG A 267 -35.52 -4.35 12.08
N LEU A 268 -34.85 -4.48 13.23
CA LEU A 268 -35.07 -5.54 14.22
C LEU A 268 -35.71 -5.02 15.52
N HIS A 269 -36.13 -3.76 15.57
CA HIS A 269 -36.76 -3.20 16.75
C HIS A 269 -38.15 -3.78 16.98
N VAL A 270 -38.43 -4.10 18.25
CA VAL A 270 -39.80 -4.28 18.73
C VAL A 270 -40.46 -2.90 18.77
N HIS A 271 -41.35 -2.63 17.85
CA HIS A 271 -42.11 -1.38 17.85
C HIS A 271 -43.51 -1.64 18.39
N ARG A 272 -43.86 -1.09 19.56
CA ARG A 272 -45.18 -1.26 20.23
C ARG A 272 -45.59 -2.74 20.37
N GLY A 273 -44.61 -3.63 20.67
CA GLY A 273 -44.85 -5.06 20.80
C GLY A 273 -44.87 -5.86 19.48
N GLN A 274 -44.72 -5.19 18.33
CA GLN A 274 -44.63 -5.87 17.03
C GLN A 274 -43.17 -6.20 16.67
N VAL A 275 -42.97 -7.42 16.26
CA VAL A 275 -41.66 -7.99 15.93
C VAL A 275 -41.61 -8.23 14.44
N PRO A 276 -40.59 -7.74 13.69
CA PRO A 276 -40.47 -7.90 12.23
C PRO A 276 -40.45 -9.35 11.75
N PHE A 277 -39.97 -10.28 12.52
CA PHE A 277 -39.90 -11.71 12.19
C PHE A 277 -40.26 -12.53 13.44
N PRO A 278 -41.56 -12.69 13.74
CA PRO A 278 -42.02 -13.34 14.99
C PRO A 278 -41.63 -14.81 15.12
N ASP A 279 -41.43 -15.49 13.98
CA ASP A 279 -41.12 -16.93 13.91
C ASP A 279 -39.62 -17.27 14.01
N LEU A 280 -38.72 -16.27 14.04
CA LEU A 280 -37.30 -16.50 14.22
C LEU A 280 -36.93 -16.66 15.70
N PRO A 281 -36.12 -17.70 16.05
CA PRO A 281 -35.60 -17.85 17.40
C PRO A 281 -34.84 -16.61 17.83
N ARG A 282 -35.07 -16.14 19.04
CA ARG A 282 -34.34 -15.02 19.65
C ARG A 282 -33.50 -15.54 20.80
N PHE A 283 -32.24 -15.20 20.76
CA PHE A 283 -31.28 -15.51 21.81
C PHE A 283 -31.10 -14.30 22.73
#